data_bea5a93d08f937281a7072952a4ec7c5
#
_entry.id   bea5a93d08f937281a7072952a4ec7c5
#
_cell.length_a   1.000
_cell.length_b   1.000
_cell.length_c   1.000
_cell.angle_alpha   90.00
_cell.angle_beta   90.00
_cell.angle_gamma   90.00
#
_symmetry.space_group_name_H-M   'P 1'
#
loop_
_entity.id
_entity.type
_entity.pdbx_description
1 polymer ?
#
loop_
_entity_poly.entity_id
_entity_poly.type
_entity_poly.pdbx_seq_one_letter_code
_entity_poly.pdbx_strand_id
1 'polypeptide(L)'
;MSSRVDLEELLTKLKEVHPDIRPISAEDVVVANWVRLKCRYGCKAYGKHLGCPPYSPTPEETKKVLEEYRVGVIARFEAEPDPGVSPQSLHHHLWASINNVHETVFQLERCAFLSGYYKAFGFNALPCTFCATCIPEEKDRVDPFDARNCRHKEKVRPSMEACGIDVFKTLDRAGYDLSVLDSYSKGVALFGLVLLD
;
A
#
# COMPACT_ATOMS: atom_id res chain seq x y z
N MET A 1 -23.06 -16.76 8.95
CA MET A 1 -21.80 -16.35 8.32
C MET A 1 -21.89 -16.79 6.86
N SER A 2 -21.70 -15.90 5.90
CA SER A 2 -21.65 -16.29 4.48
C SER A 2 -20.49 -17.27 4.30
N SER A 3 -20.70 -18.35 3.54
CA SER A 3 -19.61 -19.27 3.21
C SER A 3 -18.57 -18.52 2.37
N ARG A 4 -17.30 -18.75 2.65
CA ARG A 4 -16.18 -18.22 1.86
C ARG A 4 -16.32 -18.69 0.41
N VAL A 5 -16.29 -17.77 -0.54
CA VAL A 5 -16.25 -18.11 -1.96
C VAL A 5 -14.87 -18.68 -2.34
N ASP A 6 -14.79 -19.45 -3.42
CA ASP A 6 -13.48 -19.89 -3.91
C ASP A 6 -12.64 -18.73 -4.47
N LEU A 7 -11.36 -18.98 -4.68
CA LEU A 7 -10.42 -17.93 -5.12
C LEU A 7 -10.75 -17.39 -6.51
N GLU A 8 -11.22 -18.21 -7.44
CA GLU A 8 -11.54 -17.78 -8.81
C GLU A 8 -12.75 -16.86 -8.83
N GLU A 9 -13.79 -17.20 -8.07
CA GLU A 9 -14.95 -16.35 -7.87
C GLU A 9 -14.55 -15.02 -7.20
N LEU A 10 -13.68 -15.07 -6.18
CA LEU A 10 -13.17 -13.85 -5.56
C LEU A 10 -12.41 -12.99 -6.57
N LEU A 11 -11.48 -13.55 -7.33
CA LEU A 11 -10.71 -12.80 -8.32
C LEU A 11 -11.61 -12.12 -9.36
N THR A 12 -12.72 -12.77 -9.74
CA THR A 12 -13.72 -12.17 -10.63
C THR A 12 -14.36 -10.94 -9.99
N LYS A 13 -14.80 -11.03 -8.74
CA LYS A 13 -15.36 -9.90 -7.97
C LYS A 13 -14.33 -8.76 -7.78
N LEU A 14 -13.09 -9.11 -7.49
CA LEU A 14 -12.04 -8.10 -7.32
C LEU A 14 -11.74 -7.36 -8.64
N LYS A 15 -11.81 -8.05 -9.80
CA LYS A 15 -11.66 -7.41 -11.12
C LYS A 15 -12.79 -6.43 -11.45
N GLU A 16 -13.97 -6.60 -10.88
CA GLU A 16 -15.06 -5.62 -10.98
C GLU A 16 -14.74 -4.34 -10.21
N VAL A 17 -13.98 -4.44 -9.11
CA VAL A 17 -13.50 -3.27 -8.34
C VAL A 17 -12.32 -2.60 -9.04
N HIS A 18 -11.34 -3.40 -9.49
CA HIS A 18 -10.16 -2.91 -10.20
C HIS A 18 -9.67 -3.95 -11.21
N PRO A 19 -9.66 -3.64 -12.52
CA PRO A 19 -9.45 -4.65 -13.56
C PRO A 19 -8.01 -5.18 -13.63
N ASP A 20 -7.00 -4.35 -13.31
CA ASP A 20 -5.57 -4.74 -13.37
C ASP A 20 -5.11 -5.28 -12.03
N ILE A 21 -5.50 -6.54 -11.76
CA ILE A 21 -5.03 -7.29 -10.59
C ILE A 21 -4.37 -8.60 -11.01
N ARG A 22 -3.38 -9.03 -10.22
CA ARG A 22 -2.73 -10.35 -10.36
C ARG A 22 -2.62 -11.04 -9.02
N PRO A 23 -2.93 -12.35 -8.94
CA PRO A 23 -2.66 -13.13 -7.74
C PRO A 23 -1.15 -13.28 -7.53
N ILE A 24 -0.75 -13.35 -6.26
CA ILE A 24 0.64 -13.61 -5.82
C ILE A 24 0.61 -14.55 -4.63
N SER A 25 1.58 -15.48 -4.55
CA SER A 25 1.82 -16.22 -3.30
C SER A 25 2.33 -15.27 -2.21
N ALA A 26 1.87 -15.43 -0.97
CA ALA A 26 2.40 -14.65 0.14
C ALA A 26 3.92 -14.88 0.36
N GLU A 27 4.44 -16.07 -0.02
CA GLU A 27 5.87 -16.40 0.01
C GLU A 27 6.71 -15.58 -0.97
N ASP A 28 6.07 -15.06 -2.04
CA ASP A 28 6.72 -14.22 -3.04
C ASP A 28 6.77 -12.74 -2.64
N VAL A 29 6.11 -12.35 -1.55
CA VAL A 29 6.21 -11.01 -0.99
C VAL A 29 7.54 -10.85 -0.27
N VAL A 30 8.44 -10.06 -0.82
CA VAL A 30 9.82 -9.91 -0.33
C VAL A 30 9.90 -8.79 0.70
N VAL A 31 10.34 -9.11 1.91
CA VAL A 31 10.60 -8.11 2.97
C VAL A 31 12.09 -7.93 3.20
N ALA A 32 12.56 -6.69 3.17
CA ALA A 32 13.97 -6.33 3.32
C ALA A 32 14.18 -5.08 4.19
N ASN A 33 15.13 -5.15 5.12
CA ASN A 33 15.41 -4.06 6.06
C ASN A 33 15.92 -2.78 5.38
N TRP A 34 16.63 -2.92 4.23
CA TRP A 34 17.14 -1.76 3.50
C TRP A 34 16.03 -0.81 3.00
N VAL A 35 14.81 -1.31 2.78
CA VAL A 35 13.66 -0.49 2.36
C VAL A 35 13.36 0.59 3.41
N ARG A 36 13.46 0.24 4.70
CA ARG A 36 13.27 1.19 5.82
C ARG A 36 14.37 2.26 5.90
N LEU A 37 15.55 1.99 5.36
CA LEU A 37 16.60 3.01 5.24
C LEU A 37 16.18 4.12 4.27
N LYS A 38 15.52 3.76 3.15
CA LYS A 38 14.98 4.76 2.21
C LYS A 38 13.92 5.64 2.86
N CYS A 39 13.02 5.06 3.67
CA CYS A 39 12.07 5.84 4.45
C CYS A 39 12.78 6.78 5.43
N ARG A 40 13.74 6.25 6.21
CA ARG A 40 14.39 6.98 7.31
C ARG A 40 15.28 8.13 6.83
N TYR A 41 15.99 7.95 5.72
CA TYR A 41 17.02 8.90 5.26
C TYR A 41 16.64 9.66 3.98
N GLY A 42 15.60 9.25 3.26
CA GLY A 42 15.23 9.85 1.98
C GLY A 42 13.81 10.36 1.87
N CYS A 43 12.90 9.96 2.77
CA CYS A 43 11.48 10.28 2.63
C CYS A 43 11.04 11.42 3.56
N LYS A 44 10.47 12.49 2.98
CA LYS A 44 9.93 13.64 3.74
C LYS A 44 8.71 13.30 4.60
N ALA A 45 8.04 12.17 4.33
CA ALA A 45 6.85 11.71 5.06
C ALA A 45 7.21 10.90 6.33
N TYR A 46 8.49 10.57 6.55
CA TYR A 46 8.93 9.84 7.75
C TYR A 46 8.55 10.62 9.02
N GLY A 47 7.87 9.94 9.95
CA GLY A 47 7.39 10.54 11.21
C GLY A 47 6.21 11.49 11.07
N LYS A 48 5.72 11.74 9.86
CA LYS A 48 4.66 12.72 9.60
C LYS A 48 3.29 12.11 9.27
N HIS A 49 3.24 10.84 8.89
CA HIS A 49 1.99 10.14 8.56
C HIS A 49 1.84 8.87 9.39
N LEU A 50 0.63 8.60 9.91
CA LEU A 50 0.36 7.42 10.74
C LEU A 50 0.46 6.08 10.00
N GLY A 51 0.38 6.09 8.66
CA GLY A 51 0.66 4.92 7.82
C GLY A 51 2.15 4.74 7.48
N CYS A 52 3.03 5.65 7.95
CA CYS A 52 4.46 5.64 7.68
C CYS A 52 5.28 5.28 8.93
N PRO A 53 6.57 4.90 8.77
CA PRO A 53 7.47 4.75 9.90
C PRO A 53 7.60 6.05 10.73
N PRO A 54 7.71 5.96 12.06
CA PRO A 54 7.85 4.77 12.88
C PRO A 54 6.53 4.07 13.25
N TYR A 55 5.37 4.55 12.79
CA TYR A 55 4.04 4.08 13.21
C TYR A 55 3.54 2.84 12.45
N SER A 56 4.12 2.54 11.30
CA SER A 56 3.83 1.33 10.52
C SER A 56 4.57 0.12 11.07
N PRO A 57 4.11 -1.13 10.78
CA PRO A 57 4.80 -2.36 11.17
C PRO A 57 6.27 -2.35 10.75
N THR A 58 7.13 -2.91 11.58
CA THR A 58 8.53 -3.16 11.24
C THR A 58 8.66 -4.26 10.19
N PRO A 59 9.79 -4.38 9.48
CA PRO A 59 10.03 -5.51 8.58
C PRO A 59 9.93 -6.87 9.29
N GLU A 60 10.34 -6.98 10.54
CA GLU A 60 10.26 -8.19 11.35
C GLU A 60 8.81 -8.56 11.67
N GLU A 61 7.98 -7.58 12.03
CA GLU A 61 6.54 -7.78 12.24
C GLU A 61 5.84 -8.13 10.92
N THR A 62 6.19 -7.45 9.83
CA THR A 62 5.63 -7.74 8.49
C THR A 62 5.93 -9.16 8.05
N LYS A 63 7.15 -9.67 8.26
CA LYS A 63 7.51 -11.07 7.97
C LYS A 63 6.62 -12.05 8.73
N LYS A 64 6.42 -11.83 10.03
CA LYS A 64 5.58 -12.69 10.85
C LYS A 64 4.12 -12.67 10.41
N VAL A 65 3.61 -11.50 10.00
CA VAL A 65 2.26 -11.38 9.46
C VAL A 65 2.12 -12.15 8.15
N LEU A 66 3.11 -12.06 7.24
CA LEU A 66 3.08 -12.77 5.96
C LEU A 66 3.05 -14.31 6.13
N GLU A 67 3.66 -14.85 7.18
CA GLU A 67 3.62 -16.29 7.51
C GLU A 67 2.19 -16.80 7.80
N GLU A 68 1.26 -15.92 8.11
CA GLU A 68 -0.16 -16.25 8.37
C GLU A 68 -1.03 -16.27 7.09
N TYR A 69 -0.45 -15.94 5.94
CA TYR A 69 -1.13 -15.83 4.64
C TYR A 69 -0.52 -16.77 3.61
N ARG A 70 -1.34 -17.20 2.65
CA ARG A 70 -0.89 -18.03 1.52
C ARG A 70 -0.97 -17.29 0.21
N VAL A 71 -1.94 -16.41 0.05
CA VAL A 71 -2.22 -15.73 -1.21
C VAL A 71 -2.59 -14.27 -0.98
N GLY A 72 -2.22 -13.45 -1.93
CA GLY A 72 -2.65 -12.06 -2.05
C GLY A 72 -2.93 -11.71 -3.49
N VAL A 73 -3.30 -10.47 -3.73
CA VAL A 73 -3.41 -9.87 -5.06
C VAL A 73 -2.64 -8.57 -5.11
N ILE A 74 -1.89 -8.38 -6.19
CA ILE A 74 -1.30 -7.10 -6.56
C ILE A 74 -2.30 -6.36 -7.44
N ALA A 75 -2.55 -5.09 -7.13
CA ALA A 75 -3.32 -4.18 -7.97
C ALA A 75 -2.38 -3.13 -8.56
N ARG A 76 -2.38 -2.98 -9.90
CA ARG A 76 -1.55 -2.02 -10.64
C ARG A 76 -2.39 -0.83 -11.08
N PHE A 77 -1.88 0.36 -10.88
CA PHE A 77 -2.52 1.62 -11.22
C PHE A 77 -1.60 2.44 -12.12
N GLU A 78 -2.14 2.96 -13.20
CA GLU A 78 -1.47 4.02 -13.96
C GLU A 78 -1.66 5.34 -13.21
N ALA A 79 -0.57 6.03 -12.97
CA ALA A 79 -0.55 7.32 -12.29
C ALA A 79 0.05 8.37 -13.20
N GLU A 80 -0.70 9.43 -13.41
CA GLU A 80 -0.24 10.60 -14.15
C GLU A 80 0.08 11.74 -13.18
N PRO A 81 1.09 12.56 -13.49
CA PRO A 81 1.40 13.73 -12.70
C PRO A 81 0.23 14.72 -12.64
N ASP A 82 -0.04 15.26 -11.47
CA ASP A 82 -1.05 16.31 -11.30
C ASP A 82 -0.63 17.57 -12.08
N PRO A 83 -1.52 18.16 -12.89
CA PRO A 83 -1.18 19.31 -13.72
C PRO A 83 -0.69 20.51 -12.89
N GLY A 84 0.42 21.11 -13.29
CA GLY A 84 0.94 22.34 -12.69
C GLY A 84 1.65 22.16 -11.34
N VAL A 85 1.82 20.93 -10.85
CA VAL A 85 2.58 20.66 -9.62
C VAL A 85 4.06 20.48 -9.96
N SER A 86 4.93 21.20 -9.25
CA SER A 86 6.38 21.02 -9.39
C SER A 86 6.82 19.66 -8.86
N PRO A 87 7.68 18.91 -9.58
CA PRO A 87 8.11 17.57 -9.20
C PRO A 87 9.12 17.55 -8.03
N GLN A 88 8.91 18.36 -7.00
CA GLN A 88 9.80 18.43 -5.83
C GLN A 88 9.73 17.19 -4.95
N SER A 89 8.62 16.46 -4.99
CA SER A 89 8.49 15.13 -4.42
C SER A 89 7.42 14.35 -5.17
N LEU A 90 7.63 13.07 -5.39
CA LEU A 90 6.70 12.18 -6.05
C LEU A 90 5.30 12.20 -5.39
N HIS A 91 5.27 12.27 -4.07
CA HIS A 91 4.05 12.33 -3.29
C HIS A 91 3.16 13.54 -3.65
N HIS A 92 3.71 14.74 -3.76
CA HIS A 92 2.93 15.93 -4.14
C HIS A 92 2.53 15.95 -5.62
N HIS A 93 3.33 15.31 -6.45
CA HIS A 93 3.11 15.27 -7.89
C HIS A 93 2.03 14.27 -8.33
N LEU A 94 1.73 13.29 -7.51
CA LEU A 94 0.79 12.21 -7.77
C LEU A 94 -0.34 12.14 -6.74
N TRP A 95 -0.71 13.26 -6.13
CA TRP A 95 -1.66 13.27 -5.01
C TRP A 95 -2.98 12.60 -5.33
N ALA A 96 -3.61 12.97 -6.45
CA ALA A 96 -4.89 12.41 -6.88
C ALA A 96 -4.78 10.90 -7.17
N SER A 97 -3.72 10.50 -7.87
CA SER A 97 -3.45 9.10 -8.18
C SER A 97 -3.20 8.27 -6.92
N ILE A 98 -2.45 8.79 -5.96
CA ILE A 98 -2.20 8.12 -4.67
C ILE A 98 -3.51 7.95 -3.90
N ASN A 99 -4.35 8.99 -3.87
CA ASN A 99 -5.65 8.91 -3.20
C ASN A 99 -6.53 7.82 -3.81
N ASN A 100 -6.55 7.72 -5.15
CA ASN A 100 -7.27 6.67 -5.86
C ASN A 100 -6.74 5.27 -5.49
N VAL A 101 -5.42 5.07 -5.40
CA VAL A 101 -4.82 3.80 -4.94
C VAL A 101 -5.34 3.45 -3.55
N HIS A 102 -5.29 4.39 -2.61
CA HIS A 102 -5.69 4.15 -1.22
C HIS A 102 -7.18 3.78 -1.09
N GLU A 103 -8.06 4.49 -1.79
CA GLU A 103 -9.50 4.16 -1.80
C GLU A 103 -9.76 2.80 -2.47
N THR A 104 -9.10 2.51 -3.58
CA THR A 104 -9.31 1.24 -4.32
C THR A 104 -8.78 0.04 -3.55
N VAL A 105 -7.59 0.13 -2.94
CA VAL A 105 -7.05 -0.94 -2.10
C VAL A 105 -7.99 -1.24 -0.93
N PHE A 106 -8.56 -0.21 -0.30
CA PHE A 106 -9.57 -0.40 0.74
C PHE A 106 -10.83 -1.09 0.21
N GLN A 107 -11.31 -0.76 -1.00
CA GLN A 107 -12.46 -1.43 -1.61
C GLN A 107 -12.16 -2.88 -1.97
N LEU A 108 -10.96 -3.20 -2.45
CA LEU A 108 -10.52 -4.57 -2.72
C LEU A 108 -10.47 -5.39 -1.42
N GLU A 109 -9.88 -4.86 -0.36
CA GLU A 109 -9.86 -5.49 0.97
C GLU A 109 -11.28 -5.75 1.47
N ARG A 110 -12.15 -4.74 1.38
CA ARG A 110 -13.55 -4.86 1.80
C ARG A 110 -14.32 -5.88 0.99
N CYS A 111 -14.12 -5.93 -0.33
CA CYS A 111 -14.72 -6.93 -1.20
C CYS A 111 -14.30 -8.35 -0.81
N ALA A 112 -13.01 -8.55 -0.57
CA ALA A 112 -12.48 -9.83 -0.11
C ALA A 112 -13.05 -10.23 1.26
N PHE A 113 -13.08 -9.31 2.22
CA PHE A 113 -13.65 -9.53 3.54
C PHE A 113 -15.13 -9.96 3.46
N LEU A 114 -15.95 -9.26 2.69
CA LEU A 114 -17.37 -9.58 2.50
C LEU A 114 -17.59 -10.89 1.73
N SER A 115 -16.59 -11.33 0.99
CA SER A 115 -16.58 -12.64 0.29
C SER A 115 -16.09 -13.80 1.16
N GLY A 116 -15.89 -13.57 2.47
CA GLY A 116 -15.54 -14.58 3.45
C GLY A 116 -14.03 -14.70 3.75
N TYR A 117 -13.19 -13.84 3.17
CA TYR A 117 -11.76 -13.77 3.47
C TYR A 117 -11.51 -12.82 4.66
N TYR A 118 -11.85 -13.29 5.84
CA TYR A 118 -11.91 -12.46 7.06
C TYR A 118 -10.57 -11.88 7.50
N LYS A 119 -9.45 -12.44 7.03
CA LYS A 119 -8.10 -11.91 7.27
C LYS A 119 -7.67 -10.87 6.23
N ALA A 120 -8.50 -10.56 5.20
CA ALA A 120 -8.11 -9.66 4.14
C ALA A 120 -7.51 -8.36 4.70
N PHE A 121 -6.31 -7.97 4.21
CA PHE A 121 -5.61 -6.78 4.65
C PHE A 121 -4.83 -6.14 3.51
N GLY A 122 -5.03 -4.82 3.33
CA GLY A 122 -4.42 -4.04 2.26
C GLY A 122 -3.09 -3.37 2.65
N PHE A 123 -2.19 -3.28 1.68
CA PHE A 123 -1.00 -2.43 1.70
C PHE A 123 -1.06 -1.47 0.52
N ASN A 124 -0.87 -0.20 0.80
CA ASN A 124 -0.94 0.87 -0.19
C ASN A 124 0.42 1.16 -0.85
N ALA A 125 0.44 2.18 -1.70
CA ALA A 125 1.63 2.80 -2.23
C ALA A 125 1.82 4.20 -1.63
N LEU A 126 3.05 4.60 -1.36
CA LEU A 126 3.41 5.95 -0.95
C LEU A 126 2.71 6.44 0.35
N PRO A 127 2.93 7.67 0.82
CA PRO A 127 2.25 8.19 2.01
C PRO A 127 0.74 8.40 1.77
N CYS A 128 -0.04 8.26 2.84
CA CYS A 128 -1.48 8.46 2.82
C CYS A 128 -1.86 9.91 2.47
N THR A 129 -2.88 10.07 1.62
CA THR A 129 -3.39 11.36 1.12
C THR A 129 -4.81 11.69 1.58
N PHE A 130 -5.40 10.96 2.52
CA PHE A 130 -6.77 11.20 3.00
C PHE A 130 -6.95 12.52 3.74
N CYS A 131 -5.87 13.12 4.23
CA CYS A 131 -5.88 14.40 4.92
C CYS A 131 -4.87 15.35 4.27
N ALA A 132 -5.21 16.63 4.18
CA ALA A 132 -4.26 17.67 3.75
C ALA A 132 -3.02 17.70 4.65
N THR A 133 -3.22 17.50 5.97
CA THR A 133 -2.17 17.40 6.99
C THR A 133 -2.50 16.26 7.93
N CYS A 134 -1.57 15.35 8.18
CA CYS A 134 -1.76 14.24 9.09
C CYS A 134 -1.49 14.64 10.54
N ILE A 135 -2.12 13.95 11.50
CA ILE A 135 -2.02 14.28 12.94
C ILE A 135 -0.58 14.40 13.45
N PRO A 136 0.37 13.53 13.12
CA PRO A 136 1.75 13.69 13.57
C PRO A 136 2.43 14.96 13.05
N GLU A 137 2.03 15.46 11.88
CA GLU A 137 2.56 16.69 11.30
C GLU A 137 1.98 17.96 11.96
N GLU A 138 0.75 17.90 12.46
CA GLU A 138 0.09 19.02 13.12
C GLU A 138 0.60 19.28 14.54
N LYS A 139 1.22 18.29 15.17
CA LYS A 139 1.67 18.34 16.55
C LYS A 139 3.18 18.20 16.62
N ASP A 140 3.86 19.19 17.15
CA ASP A 140 5.32 19.19 17.35
C ASP A 140 5.81 18.08 18.30
N ARG A 141 4.91 17.35 18.94
CA ARG A 141 5.22 16.22 19.82
C ARG A 141 4.33 15.03 19.54
N VAL A 142 5.00 13.96 19.25
CA VAL A 142 4.46 12.64 18.98
C VAL A 142 4.63 11.80 20.23
N ASP A 143 3.60 11.72 21.05
CA ASP A 143 3.54 10.76 22.13
C ASP A 143 2.43 9.75 21.85
N PRO A 144 2.64 8.46 22.13
CA PRO A 144 2.73 7.40 21.14
C PRO A 144 1.55 7.44 20.18
N PHE A 145 1.72 8.08 19.04
CA PHE A 145 0.74 7.99 17.96
C PHE A 145 0.77 6.57 17.38
N ASP A 146 -0.41 6.06 17.15
CA ASP A 146 -0.61 4.86 16.36
C ASP A 146 -1.79 5.07 15.39
N ALA A 147 -2.05 4.08 14.55
CA ALA A 147 -3.14 4.15 13.57
C ALA A 147 -4.52 4.37 14.23
N ARG A 148 -4.71 4.05 15.52
CA ARG A 148 -5.96 4.29 16.26
C ARG A 148 -6.30 5.78 16.40
N ASN A 149 -5.30 6.65 16.33
CA ASN A 149 -5.47 8.11 16.38
C ASN A 149 -5.82 8.70 15.00
N CYS A 150 -5.82 7.91 13.92
CA CYS A 150 -6.12 8.39 12.58
C CYS A 150 -7.59 8.83 12.45
N ARG A 151 -7.84 9.96 11.76
CA ARG A 151 -9.19 10.43 11.40
C ARG A 151 -9.94 9.44 10.49
N HIS A 152 -9.18 8.64 9.72
CA HIS A 152 -9.68 7.64 8.78
C HIS A 152 -9.19 6.24 9.17
N LYS A 153 -9.27 5.91 10.48
CA LYS A 153 -8.74 4.67 11.05
C LYS A 153 -9.31 3.40 10.40
N GLU A 154 -10.53 3.47 9.88
CA GLU A 154 -11.18 2.37 9.18
C GLU A 154 -10.63 2.11 7.78
N LYS A 155 -10.03 3.13 7.15
CA LYS A 155 -9.52 3.08 5.78
C LYS A 155 -8.00 3.13 5.66
N VAL A 156 -7.32 3.71 6.66
CA VAL A 156 -5.86 3.88 6.59
C VAL A 156 -5.18 2.51 6.56
N ARG A 157 -4.32 2.31 5.57
CA ARG A 157 -3.43 1.16 5.46
C ARG A 157 -2.02 1.68 5.20
N PRO A 158 -1.00 1.03 5.77
CA PRO A 158 0.39 1.40 5.48
C PRO A 158 0.72 1.08 4.02
N SER A 159 1.74 1.75 3.48
CA SER A 159 2.27 1.34 2.18
C SER A 159 3.18 0.11 2.32
N MET A 160 3.36 -0.61 1.22
CA MET A 160 4.29 -1.75 1.17
C MET A 160 5.68 -1.34 1.66
N GLU A 161 6.21 -0.23 1.17
CA GLU A 161 7.54 0.27 1.54
C GLU A 161 7.61 0.65 3.02
N ALA A 162 6.52 1.22 3.56
CA ALA A 162 6.45 1.57 4.98
C ALA A 162 6.54 0.35 5.90
N CYS A 163 6.17 -0.82 5.42
CA CYS A 163 6.28 -2.10 6.12
C CYS A 163 7.56 -2.88 5.78
N GLY A 164 8.46 -2.31 4.96
CA GLY A 164 9.71 -2.95 4.56
C GLY A 164 9.56 -3.94 3.41
N ILE A 165 8.43 -3.96 2.70
CA ILE A 165 8.26 -4.79 1.50
C ILE A 165 9.10 -4.19 0.37
N ASP A 166 9.96 -5.01 -0.22
CA ASP A 166 10.71 -4.69 -1.43
C ASP A 166 9.78 -4.81 -2.64
N VAL A 167 9.21 -3.69 -3.03
CA VAL A 167 8.21 -3.60 -4.09
C VAL A 167 8.77 -4.15 -5.41
N PHE A 168 10.00 -3.78 -5.80
CA PHE A 168 10.59 -4.23 -7.06
C PHE A 168 10.72 -5.76 -7.12
N LYS A 169 11.29 -6.38 -6.09
CA LYS A 169 11.45 -7.84 -6.05
C LYS A 169 10.11 -8.56 -5.92
N THR A 170 9.17 -8.02 -5.17
CA THR A 170 7.83 -8.58 -5.04
C THR A 170 7.11 -8.56 -6.39
N LEU A 171 7.18 -7.46 -7.11
CA LEU A 171 6.52 -7.31 -8.41
C LEU A 171 7.21 -8.13 -9.52
N ASP A 172 8.54 -8.26 -9.49
CA ASP A 172 9.29 -9.17 -10.37
C ASP A 172 8.80 -10.62 -10.20
N ARG A 173 8.64 -11.09 -8.95
CA ARG A 173 8.06 -12.41 -8.65
C ARG A 173 6.60 -12.56 -9.09
N ALA A 174 5.84 -11.48 -9.08
CA ALA A 174 4.47 -11.45 -9.60
C ALA A 174 4.40 -11.34 -11.14
N GLY A 175 5.56 -11.33 -11.83
CA GLY A 175 5.66 -11.30 -13.28
C GLY A 175 5.44 -9.91 -13.90
N TYR A 176 5.70 -8.83 -13.13
CA TYR A 176 5.74 -7.48 -13.66
C TYR A 176 7.19 -7.12 -14.05
N ASP A 177 7.37 -6.59 -15.25
CA ASP A 177 8.63 -6.01 -15.69
C ASP A 177 8.68 -4.53 -15.27
N LEU A 178 9.58 -4.21 -14.34
CA LEU A 178 9.72 -2.87 -13.78
C LEU A 178 11.12 -2.31 -14.02
N SER A 179 11.18 -1.08 -14.46
CA SER A 179 12.41 -0.31 -14.53
C SER A 179 12.41 0.84 -13.51
N VAL A 180 13.60 1.25 -13.09
CA VAL A 180 13.77 2.47 -12.29
C VAL A 180 13.39 3.66 -13.17
N LEU A 181 12.57 4.56 -12.63
CA LEU A 181 12.17 5.79 -13.32
C LEU A 181 13.38 6.68 -13.59
N ASP A 182 13.58 7.04 -14.82
CA ASP A 182 14.59 8.02 -15.27
C ASP A 182 14.02 9.44 -15.35
N SER A 183 12.69 9.58 -15.39
CA SER A 183 11.99 10.86 -15.51
C SER A 183 10.57 10.77 -14.96
N TYR A 184 10.11 11.81 -14.29
CA TYR A 184 8.72 11.96 -13.82
C TYR A 184 7.76 12.52 -14.90
N SER A 185 8.25 12.83 -16.08
CA SER A 185 7.41 13.32 -17.18
C SER A 185 6.62 12.22 -17.89
N LYS A 186 6.96 10.95 -17.62
CA LYS A 186 6.23 9.78 -18.10
C LYS A 186 5.33 9.27 -16.97
N GLY A 187 4.16 8.75 -17.30
CA GLY A 187 3.26 8.11 -16.34
C GLY A 187 4.00 7.05 -15.51
N VAL A 188 3.63 6.92 -14.26
CA VAL A 188 4.23 5.98 -13.30
C VAL A 188 3.21 4.92 -12.96
N ALA A 189 3.63 3.67 -12.83
CA ALA A 189 2.79 2.65 -12.24
C ALA A 189 2.92 2.67 -10.70
N LEU A 190 1.79 2.72 -10.01
CA LEU A 190 1.67 2.51 -8.57
C LEU A 190 1.07 1.14 -8.31
N PHE A 191 1.38 0.55 -7.16
CA PHE A 191 0.93 -0.79 -6.84
C PHE A 191 0.43 -0.88 -5.40
N GLY A 192 -0.70 -1.55 -5.23
CA GLY A 192 -1.20 -1.98 -3.94
C GLY A 192 -1.14 -3.50 -3.81
N LEU A 193 -1.12 -4.00 -2.59
CA LEU A 193 -1.19 -5.43 -2.27
C LEU A 193 -2.36 -5.66 -1.32
N VAL A 194 -3.18 -6.67 -1.58
CA VAL A 194 -4.18 -7.15 -0.62
C VAL A 194 -3.87 -8.61 -0.30
N LEU A 195 -3.49 -8.89 0.94
CA LEU A 195 -3.39 -10.26 1.45
C LEU A 195 -4.79 -10.80 1.70
N LEU A 196 -5.02 -12.06 1.39
CA LEU A 196 -6.35 -12.66 1.42
C LEU A 196 -6.48 -13.76 2.49
N ASP A 197 -5.47 -14.66 2.60
CA ASP A 197 -5.53 -15.87 3.41
C ASP A 197 -4.14 -16.40 3.74
#